data_b3b11699fc524f799656d05d11d4563f
#
_entry.id   b3b11699fc524f799656d05d11d4563f
#
_cell.length_a   1.000
_cell.length_b   1.000
_cell.length_c   1.000
_cell.angle_alpha   90.00
_cell.angle_beta   90.00
_cell.angle_gamma   90.00
#
_symmetry.space_group_name_H-M   'P 1'
#
loop_
_entity.id
_entity.type
_entity.pdbx_description
1 polymer ?
#
loop_
_entity_poly.entity_id
_entity_poly.type
_entity_poly.pdbx_seq_one_letter_code
_entity_poly.pdbx_strand_id
1 'polypeptide(L)'
;MQSRLVRLNGFWALVVVTAGLLSGCDWMPGKPKESDRWRPPHEERDFTVLYDMNCVACHSNGKTVGASVSMNDPLYNSLIPRDTMRKVTAEGLPGTLMPGFGKNAGGDLTDEQIDLLVDGIYAQAKSKSAAPGELPPYAAALGDATRGAAAFNSYCAKCHGADGKGGKAGPVIEPDYLRLVSDQYLRTVVIVGRSDLGMPNYREYQPGKPMSPDEISDVVAWLVSHRQGPAPKVATTTNNAATMQSANANQQ
;
A
#
# COMPACT_ATOMS: atom_id res chain seq x y z
N MET A 1 -78.20 21.22 -8.99
CA MET A 1 -76.96 20.81 -9.69
C MET A 1 -75.68 21.42 -9.13
N GLN A 2 -75.72 22.54 -8.45
CA GLN A 2 -74.50 23.25 -7.91
C GLN A 2 -73.83 22.53 -6.71
N SER A 3 -74.57 21.84 -5.87
CA SER A 3 -74.00 21.21 -4.63
C SER A 3 -73.09 19.98 -4.88
N ARG A 4 -73.20 19.34 -6.05
CA ARG A 4 -72.32 18.19 -6.39
C ARG A 4 -70.94 18.66 -6.95
N LEU A 5 -70.89 19.75 -7.65
CA LEU A 5 -69.66 20.32 -8.21
C LEU A 5 -68.72 20.87 -7.10
N VAL A 6 -69.26 21.47 -6.07
CA VAL A 6 -68.49 21.99 -4.92
C VAL A 6 -67.84 20.87 -4.11
N ARG A 7 -68.52 19.72 -3.95
CA ARG A 7 -67.99 18.58 -3.23
C ARG A 7 -66.86 17.82 -4.03
N LEU A 8 -67.00 17.79 -5.37
CA LEU A 8 -65.98 17.18 -6.22
C LEU A 8 -64.69 18.00 -6.21
N ASN A 9 -64.80 19.34 -6.32
CA ASN A 9 -63.61 20.22 -6.26
C ASN A 9 -62.90 20.22 -4.93
N GLY A 10 -63.64 20.09 -3.82
CA GLY A 10 -63.03 19.96 -2.45
C GLY A 10 -62.31 18.64 -2.27
N PHE A 11 -62.83 17.52 -2.83
CA PHE A 11 -62.17 16.23 -2.75
C PHE A 11 -60.87 16.23 -3.57
N TRP A 12 -60.85 16.78 -4.80
CA TRP A 12 -59.64 16.87 -5.62
C TRP A 12 -58.60 17.81 -5.00
N ALA A 13 -59.03 18.94 -4.39
CA ALA A 13 -58.13 19.84 -3.67
C ALA A 13 -57.46 19.13 -2.48
N LEU A 14 -58.23 18.30 -1.71
CA LEU A 14 -57.68 17.54 -0.60
C LEU A 14 -56.69 16.44 -1.06
N VAL A 15 -56.97 15.77 -2.17
CA VAL A 15 -56.06 14.76 -2.78
C VAL A 15 -54.78 15.40 -3.27
N VAL A 16 -54.80 16.57 -3.89
CA VAL A 16 -53.60 17.30 -4.36
C VAL A 16 -52.78 17.78 -3.16
N VAL A 17 -53.41 18.27 -2.12
CA VAL A 17 -52.70 18.73 -0.91
C VAL A 17 -52.06 17.56 -0.16
N THR A 18 -52.78 16.43 -0.03
CA THR A 18 -52.20 15.21 0.60
C THR A 18 -51.09 14.60 -0.25
N ALA A 19 -51.20 14.59 -1.57
CA ALA A 19 -50.13 14.14 -2.45
C ALA A 19 -48.90 15.05 -2.38
N GLY A 20 -49.10 16.35 -2.24
CA GLY A 20 -48.00 17.32 -2.02
C GLY A 20 -47.32 17.20 -0.68
N LEU A 21 -48.01 16.75 0.36
CA LEU A 21 -47.43 16.49 1.69
C LEU A 21 -46.70 15.14 1.76
N LEU A 22 -46.98 14.21 0.84
CA LEU A 22 -46.32 12.91 0.74
C LEU A 22 -45.10 12.93 -0.17
N SER A 23 -44.97 13.92 -1.05
CA SER A 23 -43.71 14.18 -1.76
C SER A 23 -42.70 14.71 -0.76
N GLY A 24 -41.90 13.83 -0.19
CA GLY A 24 -40.89 14.15 0.79
C GLY A 24 -39.97 15.29 0.36
N CYS A 25 -39.25 15.87 1.28
CA CYS A 25 -38.37 17.04 1.12
C CYS A 25 -37.21 16.86 0.13
N ASP A 26 -37.38 16.13 -0.97
CA ASP A 26 -36.29 15.83 -1.90
C ASP A 26 -35.75 17.02 -2.67
N TRP A 27 -36.53 18.11 -2.78
CA TRP A 27 -36.13 19.37 -3.40
C TRP A 27 -35.60 20.43 -2.42
N MET A 28 -35.56 20.12 -1.14
CA MET A 28 -35.18 21.07 -0.10
C MET A 28 -33.68 21.37 -0.15
N PRO A 29 -33.26 22.64 -0.22
CA PRO A 29 -31.85 23.01 -0.10
C PRO A 29 -31.27 22.54 1.24
N GLY A 30 -30.11 21.88 1.19
CA GLY A 30 -29.44 21.36 2.41
C GLY A 30 -29.80 19.91 2.74
N LYS A 31 -30.58 19.19 1.92
CA LYS A 31 -30.75 17.75 2.08
C LYS A 31 -29.40 17.07 1.93
N PRO A 32 -28.96 16.22 2.91
CA PRO A 32 -27.75 15.43 2.76
C PRO A 32 -27.85 14.52 1.52
N LYS A 33 -26.77 14.47 0.75
CA LYS A 33 -26.69 13.55 -0.36
C LYS A 33 -26.63 12.11 0.17
N GLU A 34 -26.99 11.11 -0.64
CA GLU A 34 -26.87 9.71 -0.27
C GLU A 34 -25.43 9.35 0.11
N SER A 35 -24.44 9.99 -0.55
CA SER A 35 -23.02 9.90 -0.22
C SER A 35 -22.66 10.39 1.19
N ASP A 36 -23.49 11.28 1.76
CA ASP A 36 -23.23 11.90 3.07
C ASP A 36 -23.89 11.11 4.21
N ARG A 37 -24.66 10.07 3.88
CA ARG A 37 -25.25 9.18 4.88
C ARG A 37 -24.19 8.38 5.58
N TRP A 38 -24.28 8.32 6.91
CA TRP A 38 -23.46 7.42 7.69
C TRP A 38 -23.69 5.97 7.23
N ARG A 39 -22.59 5.26 6.96
CA ARG A 39 -22.59 3.83 6.65
C ARG A 39 -21.81 3.10 7.74
N PRO A 40 -22.24 1.92 8.15
CA PRO A 40 -21.43 1.08 9.00
C PRO A 40 -20.05 0.85 8.37
N PRO A 41 -18.94 0.90 9.14
CA PRO A 41 -17.59 0.74 8.58
C PRO A 41 -17.43 -0.50 7.70
N HIS A 42 -18.08 -1.62 8.03
CA HIS A 42 -18.01 -2.86 7.27
C HIS A 42 -18.79 -2.82 5.92
N GLU A 43 -19.59 -1.80 5.68
CA GLU A 43 -20.32 -1.59 4.41
C GLU A 43 -19.59 -0.63 3.46
N GLU A 44 -18.52 0.03 3.93
CA GLU A 44 -17.75 0.94 3.07
C GLU A 44 -17.12 0.14 1.91
N ARG A 45 -17.28 0.66 0.68
CA ARG A 45 -16.78 0.05 -0.56
C ARG A 45 -16.01 1.04 -1.42
N ASP A 46 -15.86 2.29 -0.97
CA ASP A 46 -15.02 3.26 -1.67
C ASP A 46 -13.55 3.01 -1.33
N PHE A 47 -12.75 2.72 -2.36
CA PHE A 47 -11.33 2.46 -2.21
C PHE A 47 -10.60 3.65 -1.56
N THR A 48 -10.92 4.88 -1.97
CA THR A 48 -10.23 6.07 -1.47
C THR A 48 -10.50 6.26 0.01
N VAL A 49 -11.76 6.09 0.42
CA VAL A 49 -12.16 6.18 1.83
C VAL A 49 -11.44 5.11 2.66
N LEU A 50 -11.47 3.85 2.22
CA LEU A 50 -10.82 2.74 2.93
C LEU A 50 -9.30 2.95 3.02
N TYR A 51 -8.66 3.41 1.94
CA TYR A 51 -7.23 3.65 1.89
C TYR A 51 -6.82 4.83 2.79
N ASP A 52 -7.55 5.94 2.72
CA ASP A 52 -7.26 7.13 3.52
C ASP A 52 -7.47 6.88 5.02
N MET A 53 -8.44 6.04 5.38
CA MET A 53 -8.68 5.70 6.78
C MET A 53 -7.62 4.74 7.37
N ASN A 54 -7.09 3.81 6.57
CA ASN A 54 -6.31 2.69 7.10
C ASN A 54 -4.83 2.70 6.67
N CYS A 55 -4.47 3.30 5.53
CA CYS A 55 -3.17 3.08 4.90
C CYS A 55 -2.35 4.35 4.74
N VAL A 56 -3.00 5.50 4.46
CA VAL A 56 -2.34 6.75 4.03
C VAL A 56 -1.32 7.29 5.02
N ALA A 57 -1.57 7.11 6.32
CA ALA A 57 -0.68 7.62 7.38
C ALA A 57 0.74 7.06 7.27
N CYS A 58 0.88 5.81 6.84
CA CYS A 58 2.17 5.13 6.68
C CYS A 58 2.61 5.03 5.22
N HIS A 59 1.68 4.83 4.27
CA HIS A 59 1.99 4.49 2.90
C HIS A 59 1.82 5.63 1.90
N SER A 60 1.40 6.82 2.33
CA SER A 60 1.14 7.96 1.44
C SER A 60 0.03 7.67 0.41
N ASN A 61 -0.57 8.73 -0.10
CA ASN A 61 -1.50 8.68 -1.25
C ASN A 61 -0.94 9.47 -2.46
N GLY A 62 0.37 9.72 -2.47
CA GLY A 62 1.05 10.51 -3.51
C GLY A 62 1.00 12.03 -3.27
N LYS A 63 0.33 12.51 -2.23
CA LYS A 63 0.29 13.92 -1.83
C LYS A 63 1.14 14.21 -0.59
N THR A 64 1.35 13.20 0.24
CA THR A 64 2.12 13.29 1.48
C THR A 64 3.25 12.27 1.47
N VAL A 65 4.29 12.49 2.24
CA VAL A 65 5.34 11.51 2.48
C VAL A 65 4.92 10.63 3.64
N GLY A 66 4.95 9.32 3.44
CA GLY A 66 4.66 8.34 4.49
C GLY A 66 5.92 7.75 5.13
N ALA A 67 5.79 7.09 6.26
CA ALA A 67 6.89 6.39 6.92
C ALA A 67 7.39 5.18 6.12
N SER A 68 6.54 4.57 5.29
CA SER A 68 6.83 3.39 4.48
C SER A 68 6.79 3.71 2.98
N VAL A 69 7.09 2.69 2.16
CA VAL A 69 7.04 2.78 0.69
C VAL A 69 5.65 3.18 0.23
N SER A 70 5.60 4.10 -0.75
CA SER A 70 4.32 4.53 -1.34
C SER A 70 3.67 3.38 -2.13
N MET A 71 2.41 3.10 -1.83
CA MET A 71 1.61 2.12 -2.58
C MET A 71 1.27 2.58 -4.00
N ASN A 72 1.54 3.85 -4.33
CA ASN A 72 1.37 4.41 -5.68
C ASN A 72 2.60 4.24 -6.57
N ASP A 73 3.67 3.63 -6.06
CA ASP A 73 4.87 3.39 -6.86
C ASP A 73 4.65 2.21 -7.81
N PRO A 74 4.78 2.40 -9.14
CA PRO A 74 4.52 1.34 -10.10
C PRO A 74 5.55 0.20 -10.05
N LEU A 75 6.79 0.48 -9.66
CA LEU A 75 7.82 -0.55 -9.49
C LEU A 75 7.51 -1.42 -8.27
N TYR A 76 7.08 -0.81 -7.16
CA TYR A 76 6.61 -1.51 -5.98
C TYR A 76 5.49 -2.51 -6.32
N ASN A 77 4.46 -2.04 -7.03
CA ASN A 77 3.32 -2.88 -7.40
C ASN A 77 3.66 -3.97 -8.42
N SER A 78 4.67 -3.73 -9.28
CA SER A 78 5.16 -4.75 -10.20
C SER A 78 6.03 -5.80 -9.51
N LEU A 79 6.67 -5.44 -8.40
CA LEU A 79 7.57 -6.32 -7.65
C LEU A 79 6.82 -7.28 -6.72
N ILE A 80 5.77 -6.80 -6.04
CA ILE A 80 5.12 -7.57 -4.97
C ILE A 80 4.01 -8.45 -5.55
N PRO A 81 4.02 -9.77 -5.26
CA PRO A 81 2.92 -10.65 -5.64
C PRO A 81 1.61 -10.23 -4.96
N ARG A 82 0.51 -10.27 -5.72
CA ARG A 82 -0.81 -9.85 -5.25
C ARG A 82 -1.26 -10.58 -3.99
N ASP A 83 -1.08 -11.91 -3.96
CA ASP A 83 -1.44 -12.73 -2.81
C ASP A 83 -0.62 -12.36 -1.56
N THR A 84 0.64 -11.99 -1.75
CA THR A 84 1.49 -11.48 -0.67
C THR A 84 0.96 -10.15 -0.14
N MET A 85 0.58 -9.23 -1.01
CA MET A 85 -0.01 -7.95 -0.58
C MET A 85 -1.30 -8.19 0.19
N ARG A 86 -2.20 -9.05 -0.31
CA ARG A 86 -3.43 -9.41 0.37
C ARG A 86 -3.17 -9.99 1.77
N LYS A 87 -2.25 -10.95 1.84
CA LYS A 87 -1.87 -11.60 3.10
C LYS A 87 -1.31 -10.59 4.10
N VAL A 88 -0.36 -9.75 3.67
CA VAL A 88 0.25 -8.72 4.53
C VAL A 88 -0.80 -7.70 5.00
N THR A 89 -1.74 -7.33 4.15
CA THR A 89 -2.82 -6.43 4.55
C THR A 89 -3.74 -7.09 5.57
N ALA A 90 -4.11 -8.35 5.37
CA ALA A 90 -5.00 -9.07 6.28
C ALA A 90 -4.35 -9.39 7.63
N GLU A 91 -3.13 -9.94 7.62
CA GLU A 91 -2.48 -10.53 8.79
C GLU A 91 -1.45 -9.60 9.45
N GLY A 92 -0.99 -8.56 8.74
CA GLY A 92 0.11 -7.72 9.16
C GLY A 92 1.48 -8.41 9.05
N LEU A 93 2.48 -7.75 9.61
CA LEU A 93 3.84 -8.26 9.71
C LEU A 93 4.24 -8.28 11.20
N PRO A 94 4.15 -9.44 11.88
CA PRO A 94 4.43 -9.54 13.31
C PRO A 94 5.82 -9.01 13.68
N GLY A 95 5.89 -8.18 14.72
CA GLY A 95 7.12 -7.56 15.17
C GLY A 95 7.56 -6.33 14.38
N THR A 96 6.76 -5.88 13.42
CA THR A 96 6.97 -4.63 12.68
C THR A 96 5.84 -3.62 12.97
N LEU A 97 5.92 -2.43 12.36
CA LEU A 97 4.88 -1.40 12.46
C LEU A 97 3.68 -1.64 11.53
N MET A 98 3.68 -2.69 10.71
CA MET A 98 2.56 -3.03 9.83
C MET A 98 1.55 -3.92 10.58
N PRO A 99 0.40 -3.37 11.04
CA PRO A 99 -0.62 -4.17 11.73
C PRO A 99 -1.41 -5.01 10.75
N GLY A 100 -2.08 -6.05 11.24
CA GLY A 100 -3.10 -6.76 10.47
C GLY A 100 -4.43 -6.01 10.50
N PHE A 101 -5.04 -5.83 9.35
CA PHE A 101 -6.34 -5.14 9.23
C PHE A 101 -7.52 -6.09 9.17
N GLY A 102 -7.29 -7.39 8.93
CA GLY A 102 -8.33 -8.40 8.92
C GLY A 102 -8.82 -8.77 10.31
N LYS A 103 -10.08 -9.19 10.42
CA LYS A 103 -10.72 -9.55 11.70
C LYS A 103 -9.97 -10.62 12.48
N ASN A 104 -9.37 -11.58 11.78
CA ASN A 104 -8.59 -12.65 12.41
C ASN A 104 -7.27 -12.16 13.04
N ALA A 105 -6.80 -10.99 12.65
CA ALA A 105 -5.62 -10.34 13.20
C ALA A 105 -5.96 -9.21 14.18
N GLY A 106 -7.24 -9.07 14.55
CA GLY A 106 -7.72 -8.03 15.46
C GLY A 106 -8.05 -6.70 14.80
N GLY A 107 -8.04 -6.64 13.45
CA GLY A 107 -8.49 -5.49 12.68
C GLY A 107 -10.00 -5.48 12.42
N ASP A 108 -10.49 -4.45 11.75
CA ASP A 108 -11.91 -4.22 11.51
C ASP A 108 -12.35 -4.49 10.06
N LEU A 109 -11.40 -4.69 9.13
CA LEU A 109 -11.72 -4.87 7.73
C LEU A 109 -12.25 -6.27 7.44
N THR A 110 -13.28 -6.32 6.58
CA THR A 110 -13.78 -7.58 6.00
C THR A 110 -12.84 -8.07 4.90
N ASP A 111 -12.93 -9.35 4.55
CA ASP A 111 -12.14 -9.92 3.43
C ASP A 111 -12.41 -9.18 2.11
N GLU A 112 -13.68 -8.80 1.85
CA GLU A 112 -14.05 -8.03 0.66
C GLU A 112 -13.42 -6.64 0.64
N GLN A 113 -13.31 -5.97 1.80
CA GLN A 113 -12.65 -4.67 1.91
C GLN A 113 -11.14 -4.79 1.68
N ILE A 114 -10.52 -5.87 2.17
CA ILE A 114 -9.11 -6.17 1.91
C ILE A 114 -8.89 -6.42 0.43
N ASP A 115 -9.74 -7.21 -0.23
CA ASP A 115 -9.66 -7.47 -1.66
C ASP A 115 -9.82 -6.17 -2.48
N LEU A 116 -10.78 -5.33 -2.10
CA LEU A 116 -11.01 -4.02 -2.72
C LEU A 116 -9.81 -3.09 -2.57
N LEU A 117 -9.18 -3.06 -1.39
CA LEU A 117 -7.96 -2.28 -1.16
C LEU A 117 -6.82 -2.77 -2.05
N VAL A 118 -6.59 -4.08 -2.13
CA VAL A 118 -5.55 -4.66 -2.99
C VAL A 118 -5.83 -4.34 -4.46
N ASP A 119 -7.07 -4.53 -4.91
CA ASP A 119 -7.48 -4.21 -6.29
C ASP A 119 -7.24 -2.75 -6.64
N GLY A 120 -7.63 -1.85 -5.76
CA GLY A 120 -7.46 -0.41 -5.94
C GLY A 120 -5.99 0.00 -5.98
N ILE A 121 -5.14 -0.57 -5.13
CA ILE A 121 -3.69 -0.31 -5.13
C ILE A 121 -3.08 -0.69 -6.47
N TYR A 122 -3.37 -1.90 -6.99
CA TYR A 122 -2.85 -2.32 -8.29
C TYR A 122 -3.45 -1.54 -9.46
N ALA A 123 -4.72 -1.14 -9.38
CA ALA A 123 -5.36 -0.32 -10.41
C ALA A 123 -4.73 1.07 -10.52
N GLN A 124 -4.39 1.69 -9.39
CA GLN A 124 -3.68 2.98 -9.39
C GLN A 124 -2.29 2.89 -10.03
N ALA A 125 -1.58 1.80 -9.80
CA ALA A 125 -0.25 1.58 -10.34
C ALA A 125 -0.27 1.32 -11.85
N LYS A 126 -1.28 0.60 -12.37
CA LYS A 126 -1.43 0.34 -13.83
C LYS A 126 -1.55 1.62 -14.66
N SER A 127 -2.01 2.71 -14.08
CA SER A 127 -2.06 4.01 -14.76
C SER A 127 -0.68 4.65 -14.97
N LYS A 128 0.37 4.11 -14.31
CA LYS A 128 1.75 4.57 -14.39
C LYS A 128 2.58 3.41 -14.91
N SER A 129 3.15 3.51 -16.10
CA SER A 129 4.03 2.48 -16.66
C SER A 129 5.22 2.22 -15.73
N ALA A 130 5.35 0.99 -15.26
CA ALA A 130 6.62 0.53 -14.70
C ALA A 130 7.69 0.55 -15.82
N ALA A 131 8.92 0.91 -15.48
CA ALA A 131 10.00 0.86 -16.44
C ALA A 131 10.18 -0.58 -16.97
N PRO A 132 10.32 -0.79 -18.29
CA PRO A 132 10.44 -2.11 -18.88
C PRO A 132 11.71 -2.81 -18.40
N GLY A 133 11.71 -4.13 -18.39
CA GLY A 133 12.83 -4.99 -18.07
C GLY A 133 12.54 -5.97 -16.93
N GLU A 134 13.39 -6.99 -16.83
CA GLU A 134 13.31 -8.01 -15.80
C GLU A 134 13.50 -7.40 -14.41
N LEU A 135 12.67 -7.82 -13.45
CA LEU A 135 12.74 -7.38 -12.06
C LEU A 135 13.58 -8.38 -11.25
N PRO A 136 14.34 -7.87 -10.25
CA PRO A 136 14.92 -8.75 -9.24
C PRO A 136 13.80 -9.55 -8.54
N PRO A 137 14.06 -10.79 -8.09
CA PRO A 137 13.08 -11.55 -7.33
C PRO A 137 12.59 -10.77 -6.10
N TYR A 138 11.29 -10.79 -5.84
CA TYR A 138 10.71 -10.18 -4.65
C TYR A 138 11.36 -10.71 -3.37
N ALA A 139 11.44 -12.03 -3.23
CA ALA A 139 12.08 -12.70 -2.11
C ALA A 139 13.38 -13.36 -2.57
N ALA A 140 14.42 -13.27 -1.75
CA ALA A 140 15.67 -14.00 -1.92
C ALA A 140 16.33 -14.21 -0.56
N ALA A 141 17.22 -15.20 -0.47
CA ALA A 141 18.08 -15.37 0.69
C ALA A 141 19.01 -14.15 0.85
N LEU A 142 19.47 -13.93 2.08
CA LEU A 142 20.52 -12.96 2.34
C LEU A 142 21.81 -13.38 1.62
N GLY A 143 22.51 -12.39 1.11
CA GLY A 143 23.82 -12.57 0.46
C GLY A 143 24.98 -12.53 1.45
N ASP A 144 26.13 -12.07 0.99
CA ASP A 144 27.35 -11.93 1.77
C ASP A 144 27.52 -10.49 2.25
N ALA A 145 27.58 -10.29 3.58
CA ALA A 145 27.70 -8.97 4.18
C ALA A 145 29.02 -8.24 3.85
N THR A 146 30.10 -8.99 3.60
CA THR A 146 31.40 -8.40 3.22
C THR A 146 31.35 -7.80 1.82
N ARG A 147 30.79 -8.54 0.86
CA ARG A 147 30.52 -8.00 -0.49
C ARG A 147 29.48 -6.87 -0.44
N GLY A 148 28.51 -7.00 0.48
CA GLY A 148 27.48 -6.00 0.72
C GLY A 148 28.04 -4.64 1.14
N ALA A 149 29.09 -4.62 1.97
CA ALA A 149 29.79 -3.38 2.32
C ALA A 149 30.37 -2.67 1.09
N ALA A 150 31.01 -3.43 0.19
CA ALA A 150 31.57 -2.87 -1.05
C ALA A 150 30.46 -2.37 -2.00
N ALA A 151 29.38 -3.14 -2.15
CA ALA A 151 28.22 -2.76 -2.96
C ALA A 151 27.52 -1.51 -2.37
N PHE A 152 27.32 -1.44 -1.05
CA PHE A 152 26.78 -0.26 -0.38
C PHE A 152 27.61 0.99 -0.66
N ASN A 153 28.93 0.90 -0.52
CA ASN A 153 29.82 2.02 -0.81
C ASN A 153 29.74 2.46 -2.29
N SER A 154 29.55 1.53 -3.20
CA SER A 154 29.42 1.82 -4.62
C SER A 154 28.10 2.51 -5.01
N TYR A 155 26.98 2.07 -4.43
CA TYR A 155 25.65 2.50 -4.86
C TYR A 155 24.97 3.48 -3.89
N CYS A 156 25.24 3.39 -2.59
CA CYS A 156 24.43 4.03 -1.54
C CYS A 156 25.18 5.12 -0.77
N ALA A 157 26.51 4.99 -0.62
CA ALA A 157 27.33 5.84 0.25
C ALA A 157 27.30 7.33 -0.11
N LYS A 158 27.10 7.66 -1.38
CA LYS A 158 26.98 9.07 -1.83
C LYS A 158 25.88 9.84 -1.09
N CYS A 159 24.83 9.15 -0.69
CA CYS A 159 23.69 9.74 0.01
C CYS A 159 23.66 9.38 1.50
N HIS A 160 24.05 8.15 1.87
CA HIS A 160 23.92 7.61 3.21
C HIS A 160 25.26 7.60 4.01
N GLY A 161 26.35 8.12 3.43
CA GLY A 161 27.68 8.06 4.01
C GLY A 161 28.37 6.71 3.77
N ALA A 162 29.71 6.69 3.76
CA ALA A 162 30.51 5.50 3.40
C ALA A 162 30.27 4.28 4.34
N ASP A 163 29.87 4.54 5.56
CA ASP A 163 29.60 3.51 6.57
C ASP A 163 28.11 3.40 6.94
N GLY A 164 27.21 4.07 6.19
CA GLY A 164 25.78 4.08 6.45
C GLY A 164 25.32 4.88 7.67
N LYS A 165 26.24 5.58 8.36
CA LYS A 165 25.95 6.37 9.57
C LYS A 165 25.34 7.73 9.32
N GLY A 166 25.18 8.09 8.08
CA GLY A 166 24.51 9.31 7.68
C GLY A 166 25.32 10.14 6.67
N GLY A 167 24.59 10.76 5.79
CA GLY A 167 24.97 11.73 4.80
C GLY A 167 23.77 12.64 4.58
N LYS A 168 23.59 13.16 3.37
CA LYS A 168 22.43 14.00 3.05
C LYS A 168 21.06 13.30 3.21
N ALA A 169 21.04 11.96 3.12
CA ALA A 169 19.83 11.16 3.24
C ALA A 169 19.65 10.49 4.62
N GLY A 170 20.50 10.84 5.58
CA GLY A 170 20.45 10.27 6.92
C GLY A 170 21.03 8.86 7.05
N PRO A 171 21.13 8.36 8.30
CA PRO A 171 21.68 7.04 8.60
C PRO A 171 20.72 5.92 8.20
N VAL A 172 21.28 4.75 7.87
CA VAL A 172 20.52 3.53 7.51
C VAL A 172 20.89 2.32 8.36
N ILE A 173 21.90 2.47 9.24
CA ILE A 173 22.35 1.39 10.14
C ILE A 173 22.00 1.65 11.61
N GLU A 174 21.08 2.59 11.87
CA GLU A 174 20.60 2.85 13.23
C GLU A 174 19.93 1.61 13.80
N PRO A 175 20.40 1.11 14.97
CA PRO A 175 19.88 -0.14 15.54
C PRO A 175 18.37 -0.13 15.80
N ASP A 176 17.84 1.03 16.22
CA ASP A 176 16.40 1.17 16.50
C ASP A 176 15.57 1.07 15.22
N TYR A 177 16.03 1.69 14.14
CA TYR A 177 15.38 1.55 12.83
C TYR A 177 15.44 0.10 12.33
N LEU A 178 16.62 -0.53 12.38
CA LEU A 178 16.80 -1.90 11.88
C LEU A 178 16.00 -2.94 12.68
N ARG A 179 15.67 -2.67 13.94
CA ARG A 179 14.78 -3.55 14.72
C ARG A 179 13.31 -3.45 14.35
N LEU A 180 12.88 -2.35 13.73
CA LEU A 180 11.48 -2.09 13.36
C LEU A 180 11.14 -2.59 11.95
N VAL A 181 12.15 -2.92 11.14
CA VAL A 181 11.97 -3.32 9.75
C VAL A 181 12.46 -4.73 9.49
N SER A 182 11.75 -5.45 8.62
CA SER A 182 12.14 -6.80 8.20
C SER A 182 13.23 -6.78 7.12
N ASP A 183 13.92 -7.91 6.94
CA ASP A 183 14.87 -8.11 5.84
C ASP A 183 14.19 -7.94 4.49
N GLN A 184 12.95 -8.43 4.37
CA GLN A 184 12.12 -8.25 3.18
C GLN A 184 11.80 -6.78 2.91
N TYR A 185 11.53 -5.99 3.95
CA TYR A 185 11.31 -4.55 3.78
C TYR A 185 12.58 -3.85 3.28
N LEU A 186 13.74 -4.15 3.89
CA LEU A 186 15.03 -3.61 3.44
C LEU A 186 15.28 -3.96 1.97
N ARG A 187 15.05 -5.23 1.58
CA ARG A 187 15.17 -5.65 0.18
C ARG A 187 14.24 -4.87 -0.74
N THR A 188 12.98 -4.73 -0.34
CA THR A 188 12.00 -3.98 -1.12
C THR A 188 12.44 -2.53 -1.33
N VAL A 189 12.89 -1.86 -0.26
CA VAL A 189 13.37 -0.47 -0.34
C VAL A 189 14.62 -0.34 -1.22
N VAL A 190 15.56 -1.29 -1.14
CA VAL A 190 16.74 -1.29 -2.02
C VAL A 190 16.35 -1.44 -3.49
N ILE A 191 15.34 -2.24 -3.81
CA ILE A 191 14.88 -2.44 -5.19
C ILE A 191 14.08 -1.23 -5.68
N VAL A 192 13.06 -0.83 -4.93
CA VAL A 192 12.07 0.17 -5.36
C VAL A 192 12.55 1.60 -5.15
N GLY A 193 13.40 1.83 -4.16
CA GLY A 193 13.74 3.17 -3.70
C GLY A 193 12.64 3.80 -2.84
N ARG A 194 12.79 5.08 -2.61
CA ARG A 194 11.84 5.99 -1.96
C ARG A 194 11.81 7.26 -2.80
N SER A 195 11.16 7.17 -3.96
CA SER A 195 11.07 8.28 -4.92
C SER A 195 10.43 9.53 -4.29
N ASP A 196 9.53 9.34 -3.33
CA ASP A 196 8.90 10.38 -2.52
C ASP A 196 9.90 11.13 -1.61
N LEU A 197 11.05 10.52 -1.30
CA LEU A 197 12.16 11.11 -0.53
C LEU A 197 13.40 11.41 -1.39
N GLY A 198 13.31 11.19 -2.70
CA GLY A 198 14.44 11.38 -3.62
C GLY A 198 15.45 10.23 -3.60
N MET A 199 15.12 9.07 -3.03
CA MET A 199 15.91 7.85 -3.15
C MET A 199 15.53 7.13 -4.43
N PRO A 200 16.46 6.97 -5.41
CA PRO A 200 16.18 6.30 -6.66
C PRO A 200 15.99 4.78 -6.46
N ASN A 201 15.50 4.08 -7.47
CA ASN A 201 15.40 2.63 -7.49
C ASN A 201 16.72 1.94 -7.90
N TYR A 202 16.78 0.61 -7.82
CA TYR A 202 17.98 -0.20 -8.08
C TYR A 202 18.62 0.02 -9.46
N ARG A 203 17.87 0.53 -10.44
CA ARG A 203 18.34 0.79 -11.81
C ARG A 203 19.06 2.14 -11.94
N GLU A 204 18.84 3.04 -10.98
CA GLU A 204 19.20 4.45 -11.09
C GLU A 204 20.29 4.89 -10.09
N TYR A 205 20.73 4.01 -9.19
CA TYR A 205 21.82 4.32 -8.26
C TYR A 205 23.11 4.73 -8.97
N GLN A 206 23.39 4.06 -10.08
CA GLN A 206 24.48 4.42 -11.00
C GLN A 206 23.96 4.44 -12.44
N PRO A 207 24.19 5.51 -13.21
CA PRO A 207 23.75 5.59 -14.59
C PRO A 207 24.30 4.40 -15.43
N GLY A 208 23.39 3.67 -16.09
CA GLY A 208 23.75 2.54 -16.97
C GLY A 208 24.24 1.28 -16.27
N LYS A 209 24.25 1.24 -14.94
CA LYS A 209 24.66 0.06 -14.15
C LYS A 209 23.63 -0.25 -13.08
N PRO A 210 22.52 -0.96 -13.41
CA PRO A 210 21.59 -1.48 -12.42
C PRO A 210 22.30 -2.41 -11.43
N MET A 211 21.82 -2.42 -10.17
CA MET A 211 22.25 -3.45 -9.22
C MET A 211 21.77 -4.82 -9.67
N SER A 212 22.65 -5.80 -9.61
CA SER A 212 22.29 -7.20 -9.82
C SER A 212 21.47 -7.75 -8.62
N PRO A 213 20.71 -8.85 -8.82
CA PRO A 213 20.01 -9.52 -7.73
C PRO A 213 20.93 -9.95 -6.58
N ASP A 214 22.17 -10.34 -6.87
CA ASP A 214 23.17 -10.71 -5.87
C ASP A 214 23.68 -9.50 -5.10
N GLU A 215 24.01 -8.38 -5.78
CA GLU A 215 24.41 -7.14 -5.12
C GLU A 215 23.30 -6.60 -4.19
N ILE A 216 22.02 -6.73 -4.59
CA ILE A 216 20.87 -6.38 -3.75
C ILE A 216 20.86 -7.26 -2.49
N SER A 217 21.01 -8.58 -2.64
CA SER A 217 21.03 -9.53 -1.52
C SER A 217 22.21 -9.30 -0.59
N ASP A 218 23.38 -8.96 -1.13
CA ASP A 218 24.59 -8.66 -0.38
C ASP A 218 24.45 -7.35 0.42
N VAL A 219 23.91 -6.28 -0.19
CA VAL A 219 23.63 -5.02 0.54
C VAL A 219 22.63 -5.23 1.67
N VAL A 220 21.57 -6.02 1.44
CA VAL A 220 20.62 -6.34 2.51
C VAL A 220 21.29 -7.12 3.64
N ALA A 221 22.14 -8.09 3.32
CA ALA A 221 22.92 -8.84 4.30
C ALA A 221 23.83 -7.91 5.14
N TRP A 222 24.46 -6.94 4.49
CA TRP A 222 25.29 -5.94 5.19
C TRP A 222 24.46 -5.05 6.11
N LEU A 223 23.30 -4.53 5.67
CA LEU A 223 22.40 -3.75 6.53
C LEU A 223 21.95 -4.57 7.74
N VAL A 224 21.51 -5.81 7.50
CA VAL A 224 21.05 -6.74 8.56
C VAL A 224 22.17 -7.05 9.56
N SER A 225 23.43 -7.12 9.14
CA SER A 225 24.57 -7.37 10.04
C SER A 225 24.77 -6.29 11.11
N HIS A 226 24.23 -5.08 10.89
CA HIS A 226 24.25 -3.99 11.88
C HIS A 226 23.05 -4.02 12.83
N ARG A 227 22.08 -4.91 12.62
CA ARG A 227 20.92 -5.06 13.51
C ARG A 227 21.36 -5.60 14.88
N GLN A 228 20.94 -4.92 15.93
CA GLN A 228 21.14 -5.38 17.30
C GLN A 228 19.87 -6.09 17.80
N GLY A 229 20.02 -7.32 18.29
CA GLY A 229 18.89 -8.13 18.74
C GLY A 229 18.22 -8.95 17.64
N PRO A 230 17.17 -9.73 17.97
CA PRO A 230 16.49 -10.59 17.01
C PRO A 230 15.77 -9.76 15.95
N ALA A 231 15.76 -10.28 14.71
CA ALA A 231 14.91 -9.74 13.66
C ALA A 231 13.43 -9.78 14.07
N PRO A 232 12.59 -8.86 13.56
CA PRO A 232 11.15 -9.00 13.68
C PRO A 232 10.74 -10.39 13.18
N LYS A 233 9.93 -11.11 13.96
CA LYS A 233 9.40 -12.43 13.55
C LYS A 233 8.35 -12.23 12.45
N VAL A 234 8.80 -11.91 11.25
CA VAL A 234 7.95 -12.03 10.07
C VAL A 234 7.79 -13.52 9.81
N ALA A 235 6.57 -14.02 9.80
CA ALA A 235 6.31 -15.39 9.38
C ALA A 235 6.91 -15.54 7.98
N THR A 236 8.03 -16.22 7.90
CA THR A 236 8.66 -16.55 6.63
C THR A 236 7.68 -17.47 5.92
N THR A 237 6.93 -16.91 4.98
CA THR A 237 6.25 -17.75 4.01
C THR A 237 7.38 -18.40 3.22
N THR A 238 7.77 -19.59 3.62
CA THR A 238 8.60 -20.49 2.80
C THR A 238 7.74 -20.93 1.62
N ASN A 239 7.45 -20.00 0.73
CA ASN A 239 6.99 -20.34 -0.59
C ASN A 239 8.24 -20.60 -1.40
N ASN A 240 8.46 -21.88 -1.72
CA ASN A 240 9.48 -22.33 -2.63
C ASN A 240 9.60 -21.38 -3.81
N ALA A 241 10.75 -20.75 -3.98
CA ALA A 241 11.05 -19.85 -5.10
C ALA A 241 10.77 -20.52 -6.46
N ALA A 242 10.77 -21.84 -6.52
CA ALA A 242 10.44 -22.63 -7.70
C ALA A 242 8.96 -22.56 -8.12
N THR A 243 8.02 -22.36 -7.18
CA THR A 243 6.58 -22.31 -7.51
C THR A 243 6.13 -20.93 -7.98
N MET A 244 6.85 -19.87 -7.63
CA MET A 244 6.50 -18.50 -8.02
C MET A 244 6.97 -18.14 -9.44
N GLN A 245 8.02 -18.76 -9.95
CA GLN A 245 8.46 -18.55 -11.34
C GLN A 245 7.48 -19.12 -12.37
N SER A 246 6.78 -20.20 -12.03
CA SER A 246 5.79 -20.81 -12.95
C SER A 246 4.47 -20.02 -13.01
N ALA A 247 4.11 -19.28 -11.99
CA ALA A 247 2.88 -18.47 -11.98
C ALA A 247 2.99 -17.21 -12.85
N ASN A 248 4.18 -16.61 -12.95
CA ASN A 248 4.42 -15.45 -13.81
C ASN A 248 4.52 -15.78 -15.29
N ALA A 249 4.85 -17.03 -15.65
CA ALA A 249 4.94 -17.47 -17.04
C ALA A 249 3.57 -17.69 -17.71
N ASN A 250 2.49 -17.83 -16.92
CA ASN A 250 1.12 -18.07 -17.41
C ASN A 250 0.23 -16.83 -17.50
N GLN A 251 0.78 -15.63 -17.30
CA GLN A 251 0.04 -14.34 -17.39
C GLN A 251 0.56 -13.41 -18.49
N GLN A 252 1.29 -13.94 -19.47
CA GLN A 252 1.65 -13.22 -20.70
C GLN A 252 0.80 -13.67 -21.87
#